data_16ee7e6002b0e78c08c717f8d264afcb
#
_entry.id   16ee7e6002b0e78c08c717f8d264afcb
#
_cell.length_a   1.000
_cell.length_b   1.000
_cell.length_c   1.000
_cell.angle_alpha   90.00
_cell.angle_beta   90.00
_cell.angle_gamma   90.00
#
_symmetry.space_group_name_H-M   'P 1'
#
loop_
_entity.id
_entity.type
_entity.pdbx_description
1 polymer ?
#
loop_
_entity_poly.entity_id
_entity_poly.type
_entity_poly.pdbx_seq_one_letter_code
_entity_poly.pdbx_strand_id
1 'polypeptide(L)'
;IAVLDIPMWSEAEQDAYVESQIKKHLEATNTDQPLIFCTSEETWQKDTVYAVMKKGRKSAVKLYKTEPEAVERAEKEGSNHFVEVRKGEKTRCKGDWCGVSQWCDQYQSEAKEQFLDKLGV
;
A
#
# COMPACT_ATOMS: atom_id res chain seq x y z
N ILE A 1 -18.97 17.24 -23.99
CA ILE A 1 -17.51 17.06 -24.14
C ILE A 1 -16.89 17.98 -23.12
N ALA A 2 -16.18 17.44 -22.13
CA ALA A 2 -15.42 18.24 -21.17
C ALA A 2 -14.00 18.43 -21.73
N VAL A 3 -13.54 19.67 -21.79
CA VAL A 3 -12.14 19.99 -22.11
C VAL A 3 -11.42 20.10 -20.77
N LEU A 4 -10.39 19.28 -20.57
CA LEU A 4 -9.54 19.30 -19.40
C LEU A 4 -8.23 19.97 -19.80
N ASP A 5 -7.91 21.09 -19.16
CA ASP A 5 -6.60 21.72 -19.26
C ASP A 5 -5.63 20.97 -18.34
N ILE A 6 -4.65 20.29 -18.93
CA ILE A 6 -3.60 19.60 -18.20
C ILE A 6 -2.38 20.53 -18.17
N PRO A 7 -1.98 21.03 -16.99
CA PRO A 7 -0.80 21.89 -16.91
C PRO A 7 0.46 21.08 -17.28
N MET A 8 1.25 21.64 -18.19
CA MET A 8 2.55 21.06 -18.54
C MET A 8 3.58 21.45 -17.49
N TRP A 9 4.47 20.54 -17.20
CA TRP A 9 5.65 20.85 -16.38
C TRP A 9 6.51 21.91 -17.04
N SER A 10 7.10 22.78 -16.25
CA SER A 10 8.14 23.70 -16.72
C SER A 10 9.37 22.91 -17.17
N GLU A 11 10.21 23.51 -18.02
CA GLU A 11 11.46 22.89 -18.48
C GLU A 11 12.34 22.46 -17.31
N ALA A 12 12.47 23.31 -16.29
CA ALA A 12 13.24 23.01 -15.08
C ALA A 12 12.69 21.81 -14.29
N GLU A 13 11.37 21.64 -14.21
CA GLU A 13 10.75 20.47 -13.56
C GLU A 13 10.97 19.20 -14.37
N GLN A 14 10.91 19.28 -15.71
CA GLN A 14 11.18 18.16 -16.60
C GLN A 14 12.64 17.70 -16.45
N ASP A 15 13.59 18.62 -16.50
CA ASP A 15 15.01 18.33 -16.37
C ASP A 15 15.33 17.71 -15.01
N ALA A 16 14.82 18.29 -13.92
CA ALA A 16 15.00 17.76 -12.57
C ALA A 16 14.42 16.35 -12.43
N TYR A 17 13.28 16.08 -13.03
CA TYR A 17 12.69 14.74 -13.04
C TYR A 17 13.57 13.72 -13.78
N VAL A 18 14.01 14.07 -15.00
CA VAL A 18 14.85 13.18 -15.82
C VAL A 18 16.17 12.89 -15.13
N GLU A 19 16.87 13.92 -14.62
CA GLU A 19 18.11 13.75 -13.86
C GLU A 19 17.92 12.84 -12.65
N SER A 20 16.86 13.04 -11.89
CA SER A 20 16.50 12.23 -10.74
C SER A 20 16.32 10.74 -11.12
N GLN A 21 15.64 10.46 -12.23
CA GLN A 21 15.44 9.07 -12.68
C GLN A 21 16.75 8.45 -13.17
N ILE A 22 17.55 9.16 -13.94
CA ILE A 22 18.87 8.69 -14.39
C ILE A 22 19.75 8.34 -13.18
N LYS A 23 19.80 9.22 -12.18
CA LYS A 23 20.56 8.98 -10.96
C LYS A 23 20.14 7.71 -10.24
N LYS A 24 18.83 7.50 -10.07
CA LYS A 24 18.28 6.26 -9.45
C LYS A 24 18.70 5.01 -10.24
N HIS A 25 18.63 5.05 -11.57
CA HIS A 25 19.05 3.93 -12.41
C HIS A 25 20.55 3.64 -12.29
N LEU A 26 21.40 4.68 -12.29
CA LEU A 26 22.84 4.51 -12.12
C LEU A 26 23.19 3.94 -10.74
N GLU A 27 22.55 4.41 -9.69
CA GLU A 27 22.72 3.89 -8.34
C GLU A 27 22.31 2.42 -8.28
N ALA A 28 21.15 2.05 -8.82
CA ALA A 28 20.68 0.68 -8.85
C ALA A 28 21.56 -0.28 -9.66
N THR A 29 22.23 0.23 -10.72
CA THR A 29 23.12 -0.59 -11.56
C THR A 29 24.49 -0.79 -10.94
N ASN A 30 24.98 0.16 -10.17
CA ASN A 30 26.37 0.20 -9.67
C ASN A 30 26.54 -0.25 -8.23
N THR A 31 25.45 -0.67 -7.54
CA THR A 31 25.53 -1.06 -6.13
C THR A 31 25.02 -2.49 -5.93
N ASP A 32 25.72 -3.26 -5.07
CA ASP A 32 25.23 -4.52 -4.52
C ASP A 32 24.20 -4.28 -3.38
N GLN A 33 23.75 -3.03 -3.22
CA GLN A 33 22.76 -2.66 -2.22
C GLN A 33 21.35 -3.04 -2.69
N PRO A 34 20.41 -3.26 -1.76
CA PRO A 34 19.02 -3.50 -2.11
C PRO A 34 18.48 -2.37 -2.99
N LEU A 35 17.72 -2.73 -4.01
CA LEU A 35 17.06 -1.77 -4.89
C LEU A 35 16.17 -0.82 -4.08
N ILE A 36 16.03 0.41 -4.58
CA ILE A 36 15.11 1.39 -3.99
C ILE A 36 13.68 0.85 -4.12
N PHE A 37 12.98 0.76 -3.00
CA PHE A 37 11.62 0.28 -2.98
C PHE A 37 10.64 1.30 -3.56
N CYS A 38 9.60 0.79 -4.21
CA CYS A 38 8.49 1.61 -4.67
C CYS A 38 7.73 2.21 -3.47
N THR A 39 7.27 3.44 -3.64
CA THR A 39 6.42 4.12 -2.66
C THR A 39 5.00 3.56 -2.66
N SER A 40 4.20 3.95 -1.67
CA SER A 40 2.78 3.58 -1.59
C SER A 40 1.99 4.08 -2.80
N GLU A 41 2.31 5.27 -3.30
CA GLU A 41 1.69 5.87 -4.48
C GLU A 41 2.04 5.09 -5.75
N GLU A 42 3.32 4.75 -5.95
CA GLU A 42 3.78 3.96 -7.09
C GLU A 42 3.20 2.55 -7.12
N THR A 43 2.91 1.98 -5.97
CA THR A 43 2.29 0.65 -5.84
C THR A 43 0.76 0.66 -5.86
N TRP A 44 0.14 1.84 -5.94
CA TRP A 44 -1.30 2.06 -5.81
C TRP A 44 -1.86 1.42 -4.53
N GLN A 45 -1.14 1.61 -3.43
CA GLN A 45 -1.53 1.05 -2.17
C GLN A 45 -2.81 1.71 -1.67
N LYS A 46 -3.82 0.90 -1.37
CA LYS A 46 -5.05 1.36 -0.73
C LYS A 46 -4.78 1.77 0.71
N ASP A 47 -5.62 2.63 1.24
CA ASP A 47 -5.56 3.02 2.64
C ASP A 47 -5.77 1.82 3.57
N THR A 48 -5.08 1.85 4.71
CA THR A 48 -5.35 0.93 5.81
C THR A 48 -6.72 1.24 6.40
N VAL A 49 -7.52 0.21 6.67
CA VAL A 49 -8.82 0.37 7.33
C VAL A 49 -8.86 -0.43 8.62
N TYR A 50 -9.57 0.10 9.59
CA TYR A 50 -9.78 -0.48 10.91
C TYR A 50 -11.18 -1.06 11.00
N ALA A 51 -11.28 -2.38 11.03
CA ALA A 51 -12.55 -3.10 11.00
C ALA A 51 -12.98 -3.44 12.43
N VAL A 52 -14.13 -2.92 12.86
CA VAL A 52 -14.74 -3.37 14.11
C VAL A 52 -15.42 -4.71 13.83
N MET A 53 -14.90 -5.75 14.46
CA MET A 53 -15.35 -7.12 14.34
C MET A 53 -16.12 -7.56 15.58
N LYS A 54 -17.06 -8.48 15.42
CA LYS A 54 -17.77 -9.15 16.52
C LYS A 54 -17.37 -10.61 16.57
N LYS A 55 -17.07 -11.14 17.73
CA LYS A 55 -16.76 -12.57 17.93
C LYS A 55 -17.86 -13.45 17.34
N GLY A 56 -17.45 -14.45 16.54
CA GLY A 56 -18.37 -15.34 15.83
C GLY A 56 -18.95 -14.82 14.51
N ARG A 57 -18.61 -13.59 14.10
CA ARG A 57 -19.05 -13.02 12.83
C ARG A 57 -17.86 -12.86 11.86
N LYS A 58 -18.03 -13.30 10.62
CA LYS A 58 -16.98 -13.20 9.58
C LYS A 58 -16.89 -11.81 8.93
N SER A 59 -17.95 -11.03 8.97
CA SER A 59 -17.99 -9.69 8.37
C SER A 59 -17.82 -8.60 9.43
N ALA A 60 -17.15 -7.52 9.05
CA ALA A 60 -17.02 -6.34 9.90
C ALA A 60 -18.40 -5.73 10.21
N VAL A 61 -18.56 -5.24 11.43
CA VAL A 61 -19.72 -4.44 11.85
C VAL A 61 -19.65 -3.09 11.19
N LYS A 62 -18.46 -2.46 11.21
CA LYS A 62 -18.19 -1.18 10.56
C LYS A 62 -16.69 -1.03 10.26
N LEU A 63 -16.38 -0.24 9.22
CA LEU A 63 -15.01 0.11 8.85
C LEU A 63 -14.74 1.57 9.19
N TYR A 64 -13.53 1.83 9.69
CA TYR A 64 -13.05 3.17 10.04
C TYR A 64 -11.72 3.44 9.34
N LYS A 65 -11.44 4.72 9.10
CA LYS A 65 -10.16 5.18 8.53
C LYS A 65 -9.09 5.38 9.59
N THR A 66 -9.48 5.57 10.83
CA THR A 66 -8.58 5.81 11.96
C THR A 66 -8.78 4.76 13.05
N GLU A 67 -7.68 4.39 13.69
CA GLU A 67 -7.70 3.41 14.78
C GLU A 67 -8.50 3.90 16.01
N PRO A 68 -8.31 5.17 16.49
CA PRO A 68 -9.03 5.65 17.67
C PRO A 68 -10.56 5.56 17.54
N GLU A 69 -11.11 5.91 16.36
CA GLU A 69 -12.55 5.81 16.11
C GLU A 69 -13.04 4.35 16.13
N ALA A 70 -12.24 3.43 15.61
CA ALA A 70 -12.57 2.00 15.63
C ALA A 70 -12.54 1.44 17.05
N VAL A 71 -11.53 1.81 17.85
CA VAL A 71 -11.39 1.38 19.24
C VAL A 71 -12.55 1.92 20.08
N GLU A 72 -12.84 3.22 20.01
CA GLU A 72 -13.97 3.82 20.72
C GLU A 72 -15.30 3.13 20.39
N ARG A 73 -15.47 2.78 19.11
CA ARG A 73 -16.68 2.05 18.69
C ARG A 73 -16.72 0.63 19.25
N ALA A 74 -15.60 -0.11 19.21
CA ALA A 74 -15.53 -1.45 19.75
C ALA A 74 -15.82 -1.48 21.26
N GLU A 75 -15.30 -0.51 22.01
CA GLU A 75 -15.57 -0.36 23.45
C GLU A 75 -17.03 -0.08 23.74
N LYS A 76 -17.67 0.81 22.98
CA LYS A 76 -19.11 1.11 23.11
C LYS A 76 -20.02 -0.10 22.83
N GLU A 77 -19.61 -0.97 21.93
CA GLU A 77 -20.38 -2.19 21.57
C GLU A 77 -20.14 -3.35 22.57
N GLY A 78 -19.15 -3.24 23.44
CA GLY A 78 -18.87 -4.18 24.52
C GLY A 78 -17.84 -5.25 24.20
N SER A 79 -17.55 -6.09 25.20
CA SER A 79 -16.41 -7.03 25.24
C SER A 79 -16.36 -8.11 24.14
N ASN A 80 -17.43 -8.26 23.38
CA ASN A 80 -17.48 -9.18 22.24
C ASN A 80 -17.01 -8.55 20.92
N HIS A 81 -16.61 -7.28 20.95
CA HIS A 81 -16.11 -6.58 19.77
C HIS A 81 -14.61 -6.33 19.91
N PHE A 82 -13.92 -6.32 18.78
CA PHE A 82 -12.48 -6.05 18.67
C PHE A 82 -12.17 -5.35 17.36
N VAL A 83 -11.02 -4.70 17.30
CA VAL A 83 -10.54 -4.03 16.09
C VAL A 83 -9.56 -4.93 15.36
N GLU A 84 -9.80 -5.14 14.07
CA GLU A 84 -8.90 -5.82 13.15
C GLU A 84 -8.32 -4.80 12.18
N VAL A 85 -6.99 -4.69 12.15
CA VAL A 85 -6.28 -3.80 11.21
C VAL A 85 -6.17 -4.49 9.86
N ARG A 86 -6.75 -3.89 8.84
CA ARG A 86 -6.65 -4.36 7.46
C ARG A 86 -5.75 -3.45 6.66
N LYS A 87 -4.48 -3.86 6.52
CA LYS A 87 -3.50 -3.13 5.70
C LYS A 87 -4.01 -3.03 4.26
N GLY A 88 -3.83 -1.86 3.67
CA GLY A 88 -4.22 -1.63 2.27
C GLY A 88 -3.40 -2.50 1.31
N GLU A 89 -4.06 -3.04 0.30
CA GLU A 89 -3.40 -3.85 -0.73
C GLU A 89 -2.68 -2.97 -1.75
N LYS A 90 -1.50 -3.41 -2.20
CA LYS A 90 -0.75 -2.85 -3.32
C LYS A 90 -1.36 -3.33 -4.64
N THR A 91 -2.39 -2.62 -5.10
CA THR A 91 -3.23 -3.09 -6.21
C THR A 91 -2.50 -3.18 -7.54
N ARG A 92 -1.49 -2.33 -7.78
CA ARG A 92 -0.65 -2.40 -8.97
C ARG A 92 0.16 -3.69 -9.04
N CYS A 93 0.72 -4.12 -7.90
CA CYS A 93 1.52 -5.34 -7.84
C CYS A 93 0.65 -6.61 -7.90
N LYS A 94 -0.43 -6.63 -7.10
CA LYS A 94 -1.35 -7.78 -7.00
C LYS A 94 -2.18 -7.99 -8.27
N GLY A 95 -2.50 -6.92 -8.99
CA GLY A 95 -3.35 -6.97 -10.18
C GLY A 95 -2.59 -7.21 -11.49
N ASP A 96 -1.32 -7.59 -11.43
CA ASP A 96 -0.43 -7.79 -12.58
C ASP A 96 -0.25 -6.56 -13.50
N TRP A 97 -0.56 -5.36 -12.98
CA TRP A 97 -0.32 -4.10 -13.68
C TRP A 97 1.17 -3.70 -13.69
N CYS A 98 1.97 -4.32 -12.83
CA CYS A 98 3.40 -4.17 -12.80
C CYS A 98 4.05 -5.36 -13.50
N GLY A 99 4.66 -5.14 -14.67
CA GLY A 99 5.27 -6.20 -15.49
C GLY A 99 6.44 -6.95 -14.83
N VAL A 100 6.94 -6.44 -13.69
CA VAL A 100 8.06 -7.06 -12.95
C VAL A 100 7.65 -7.58 -11.57
N SER A 101 6.37 -7.60 -11.23
CA SER A 101 5.88 -7.99 -9.89
C SER A 101 6.34 -9.38 -9.47
N GLN A 102 6.39 -10.32 -10.39
CA GLN A 102 6.81 -11.71 -10.13
C GLN A 102 8.30 -11.85 -9.76
N TRP A 103 9.14 -10.87 -10.08
CA TRP A 103 10.58 -10.86 -9.74
C TRP A 103 10.94 -9.75 -8.73
N CYS A 104 9.94 -9.03 -8.23
CA CYS A 104 10.14 -7.90 -7.31
C CYS A 104 10.32 -8.40 -5.88
N ASP A 105 11.51 -8.24 -5.31
CA ASP A 105 11.82 -8.67 -3.94
C ASP A 105 10.93 -7.99 -2.90
N GLN A 106 10.63 -6.70 -3.10
CA GLN A 106 9.72 -5.96 -2.23
C GLN A 106 8.33 -6.59 -2.17
N TYR A 107 7.76 -6.95 -3.32
CA TYR A 107 6.43 -7.54 -3.38
C TYR A 107 6.43 -8.99 -2.89
N GLN A 108 7.42 -9.77 -3.26
CA GLN A 108 7.50 -11.19 -2.89
C GLN A 108 7.72 -11.37 -1.37
N SER A 109 8.55 -10.53 -0.74
CA SER A 109 8.76 -10.58 0.71
C SER A 109 7.48 -10.23 1.48
N GLU A 110 6.77 -9.19 1.08
CA GLU A 110 5.51 -8.78 1.70
C GLU A 110 4.38 -9.83 1.50
N ALA A 111 4.31 -10.43 0.31
CA ALA A 111 3.35 -11.51 0.04
C ALA A 111 3.62 -12.74 0.91
N LYS A 112 4.89 -13.06 1.14
CA LYS A 112 5.31 -14.14 2.03
C LYS A 112 4.96 -13.85 3.50
N GLU A 113 5.22 -12.64 3.99
CA GLU A 113 4.82 -12.22 5.33
C GLU A 113 3.30 -12.34 5.54
N GLN A 114 2.52 -11.80 4.61
CA GLN A 114 1.05 -11.87 4.71
C GLN A 114 0.53 -13.31 4.66
N PHE A 115 1.22 -14.20 3.98
CA PHE A 115 0.87 -15.62 3.96
C PHE A 115 1.17 -16.29 5.30
N LEU A 116 2.33 -16.01 5.91
CA LEU A 116 2.72 -16.53 7.23
C LEU A 116 1.79 -16.03 8.34
N ASP A 117 1.44 -14.74 8.33
CA ASP A 117 0.48 -14.15 9.28
C ASP A 117 -0.89 -14.84 9.22
N LYS A 118 -1.34 -15.24 8.03
CA LYS A 118 -2.62 -15.97 7.87
C LYS A 118 -2.55 -17.40 8.38
N LEU A 119 -1.37 -18.00 8.40
CA LEU A 119 -1.16 -19.35 8.95
C LEU A 119 -0.94 -19.35 10.47
N GLY A 120 -0.78 -18.15 11.08
CA GLY A 120 -0.54 -18.01 12.52
C GLY A 120 0.86 -18.49 12.95
N VAL A 121 1.82 -18.40 12.03
CA VAL A 121 3.22 -18.83 12.26
C VAL A 121 4.10 -17.62 12.47
#